data_7c81cd28ef4549806f866ac865c127b2
#
_entry.id   7c81cd28ef4549806f866ac865c127b2
#
_cell.length_a   1.000
_cell.length_b   1.000
_cell.length_c   1.000
_cell.angle_alpha   90.00
_cell.angle_beta   90.00
_cell.angle_gamma   90.00
#
_symmetry.space_group_name_H-M   'P 1'
#
loop_
_entity.id
_entity.type
_entity.pdbx_description
1 polymer ?
#
loop_
_entity_poly.entity_id
_entity_poly.type
_entity_poly.pdbx_seq_one_letter_code
_entity_poly.pdbx_strand_id
1 'polypeptide(L)'
;MDEEWEDDVWTISGGEDTVHASVNGKITDGDRLRIFMRPSDRCRSAILATTFYTHSKAPDISSLQSTPITIELYGGDIDATIDYVLPLFGQHMAWISLFNLPVPAMKKIFEIMNKESDVIQIILKNSDTLEAEKYFDIPTNAWSLEGSMEALDRAENLCLRIAADENELTPTA
;
A
#
# COMPACT_ATOMS: atom_id res chain seq x y z
N MET A 1 -19.60 7.89 4.85
CA MET A 1 -20.12 6.53 5.04
C MET A 1 -18.95 5.58 4.99
N ASP A 2 -18.56 5.10 6.14
CA ASP A 2 -17.47 4.15 6.27
C ASP A 2 -18.06 2.75 6.15
N GLU A 3 -17.77 2.06 5.07
CA GLU A 3 -18.11 0.66 4.95
C GLU A 3 -16.85 -0.14 5.27
N GLU A 4 -16.93 -0.91 6.35
CA GLU A 4 -15.88 -1.86 6.71
C GLU A 4 -16.34 -3.27 6.29
N TRP A 5 -15.53 -3.91 5.47
CA TRP A 5 -15.64 -5.33 5.17
C TRP A 5 -14.36 -6.00 5.62
N GLU A 6 -14.49 -7.05 6.37
CA GLU A 6 -13.39 -7.82 6.86
C GLU A 6 -13.67 -9.29 6.56
N ASP A 7 -12.78 -9.93 5.80
CA ASP A 7 -12.64 -11.36 5.89
C ASP A 7 -11.47 -11.67 6.84
N ASP A 8 -11.09 -12.91 7.02
CA ASP A 8 -10.04 -13.30 7.97
C ASP A 8 -8.68 -12.61 7.71
N VAL A 9 -8.49 -11.98 6.55
CA VAL A 9 -7.20 -11.47 6.10
C VAL A 9 -7.27 -10.03 5.61
N TRP A 10 -8.20 -9.68 4.72
CA TRP A 10 -8.29 -8.36 4.09
C TRP A 10 -9.40 -7.50 4.71
N THR A 11 -9.12 -6.21 4.79
CA THR A 11 -10.05 -5.19 5.29
C THR A 11 -10.28 -4.13 4.21
N ILE A 12 -11.52 -3.73 4.03
CA ILE A 12 -11.89 -2.59 3.17
C ILE A 12 -12.35 -1.45 4.06
N SER A 13 -11.80 -0.27 3.86
CA SER A 13 -12.30 0.93 4.48
C SER A 13 -12.32 2.08 3.48
N GLY A 14 -13.21 3.03 3.69
CA GLY A 14 -13.34 4.15 2.78
C GLY A 14 -13.94 5.38 3.42
N GLY A 15 -13.51 6.51 2.93
CA GLY A 15 -14.03 7.83 3.25
C GLY A 15 -14.13 8.67 1.97
N GLU A 16 -14.43 9.93 2.14
CA GLU A 16 -14.64 10.86 1.01
C GLU A 16 -13.41 11.00 0.12
N ASP A 17 -12.21 10.94 0.71
CA ASP A 17 -10.97 11.21 -0.01
C ASP A 17 -10.33 9.95 -0.61
N THR A 18 -10.40 8.84 0.10
CA THR A 18 -9.74 7.59 -0.30
C THR A 18 -10.52 6.36 0.13
N VAL A 19 -10.44 5.34 -0.69
CA VAL A 19 -10.87 3.98 -0.35
C VAL A 19 -9.65 3.07 -0.41
N HIS A 20 -9.50 2.16 0.53
CA HIS A 20 -8.39 1.23 0.49
C HIS A 20 -8.79 -0.20 0.89
N ALA A 21 -8.17 -1.15 0.22
CA ALA A 21 -8.06 -2.53 0.66
C ALA A 21 -6.73 -2.71 1.37
N SER A 22 -6.70 -3.38 2.50
CA SER A 22 -5.48 -3.58 3.27
C SER A 22 -5.40 -4.95 3.91
N VAL A 23 -4.17 -5.39 4.11
CA VAL A 23 -3.84 -6.65 4.77
C VAL A 23 -2.65 -6.45 5.69
N ASN A 24 -2.69 -7.11 6.85
CA ASN A 24 -1.62 -7.00 7.84
C ASN A 24 -0.40 -7.84 7.46
N GLY A 25 0.78 -7.41 7.91
CA GLY A 25 2.03 -8.13 7.66
C GLY A 25 2.11 -9.44 8.41
N LYS A 26 2.72 -10.44 7.79
CA LYS A 26 2.97 -11.76 8.39
C LYS A 26 4.24 -11.82 9.22
N ILE A 27 5.26 -11.04 8.86
CA ILE A 27 6.54 -10.99 9.56
C ILE A 27 6.48 -9.93 10.64
N THR A 28 6.06 -8.71 10.28
CA THR A 28 5.85 -7.62 11.21
C THR A 28 4.39 -7.22 11.21
N ASP A 29 3.72 -7.48 12.31
CA ASP A 29 2.34 -7.07 12.54
C ASP A 29 2.26 -5.54 12.65
N GLY A 30 1.21 -4.94 12.07
CA GLY A 30 1.01 -3.50 12.03
C GLY A 30 1.53 -2.82 10.76
N ASP A 31 2.47 -3.43 10.04
CA ASP A 31 2.90 -2.96 8.72
C ASP A 31 1.93 -3.51 7.67
N ARG A 32 1.02 -2.67 7.22
CA ARG A 32 -0.03 -3.09 6.31
C ARG A 32 0.36 -2.81 4.86
N LEU A 33 0.05 -3.76 3.99
CA LEU A 33 0.00 -3.52 2.56
C LEU A 33 -1.37 -2.91 2.24
N ARG A 34 -1.39 -1.85 1.42
CA ARG A 34 -2.59 -1.12 1.07
C ARG A 34 -2.68 -0.87 -0.41
N ILE A 35 -3.89 -0.99 -0.93
CA ILE A 35 -4.23 -0.59 -2.30
C ILE A 35 -5.23 0.55 -2.18
N PHE A 36 -4.82 1.73 -2.63
CA PHE A 36 -5.63 2.95 -2.54
C PHE A 36 -6.29 3.28 -3.85
N MET A 37 -7.53 3.73 -3.77
CA MET A 37 -8.27 4.35 -4.86
C MET A 37 -8.84 5.68 -4.39
N ARG A 38 -9.04 6.63 -5.31
CA ARG A 38 -9.58 7.94 -4.99
C ARG A 38 -10.91 8.19 -5.71
N PRO A 39 -11.97 8.50 -4.97
CA PRO A 39 -13.23 8.90 -5.60
C PRO A 39 -13.09 10.12 -6.51
N SER A 40 -12.18 11.05 -6.17
CA SER A 40 -11.94 12.28 -6.94
C SER A 40 -11.45 12.05 -8.38
N ASP A 41 -10.75 10.94 -8.64
CA ASP A 41 -10.36 10.54 -10.01
C ASP A 41 -11.30 9.49 -10.62
N ARG A 42 -12.46 9.29 -9.99
CA ARG A 42 -13.44 8.27 -10.34
C ARG A 42 -12.88 6.85 -10.30
N CYS A 43 -11.99 6.61 -9.35
CA CYS A 43 -11.41 5.29 -9.11
C CYS A 43 -10.68 4.69 -10.31
N ARG A 44 -10.08 5.55 -11.15
CA ARG A 44 -9.39 5.13 -12.39
C ARG A 44 -8.07 4.46 -12.10
N SER A 45 -7.36 4.92 -11.07
CA SER A 45 -6.04 4.42 -10.71
C SER A 45 -6.02 3.89 -9.29
N ALA A 46 -5.08 2.98 -9.05
CA ALA A 46 -4.81 2.41 -7.74
C ALA A 46 -3.32 2.52 -7.43
N ILE A 47 -3.02 2.77 -6.17
CA ILE A 47 -1.65 2.86 -5.65
C ILE A 47 -1.44 1.69 -4.70
N LEU A 48 -0.41 0.89 -4.95
CA LEU A 48 0.05 -0.14 -4.03
C LEU A 48 1.15 0.44 -3.14
N ALA A 49 0.95 0.41 -1.84
CA ALA A 49 1.88 0.96 -0.87
C ALA A 49 1.94 0.12 0.39
N THR A 50 3.05 0.22 1.10
CA THR A 50 3.25 -0.39 2.40
C THR A 50 3.98 0.54 3.35
N THR A 51 3.99 0.19 4.62
CA THR A 51 4.75 0.91 5.64
C THR A 51 5.84 0.02 6.22
N PHE A 52 6.95 0.66 6.61
CA PHE A 52 7.99 0.04 7.41
C PHE A 52 8.35 0.99 8.54
N TYR A 53 8.46 0.45 9.75
CA TYR A 53 8.88 1.22 10.92
C TYR A 53 10.38 1.06 11.15
N THR A 54 11.06 2.18 11.37
CA THR A 54 12.48 2.15 11.76
C THR A 54 12.61 1.62 13.19
N HIS A 55 13.77 1.05 13.53
CA HIS A 55 14.04 0.68 14.92
C HIS A 55 14.27 1.93 15.79
N SER A 56 14.11 1.80 17.10
CA SER A 56 14.15 2.92 18.05
C SER A 56 15.51 3.64 18.13
N LYS A 57 16.58 2.99 17.70
CA LYS A 57 17.96 3.55 17.69
C LYS A 57 18.41 3.99 16.30
N ALA A 58 17.54 3.89 15.29
CA ALA A 58 17.88 4.32 13.95
C ALA A 58 18.08 5.82 13.89
N PRO A 59 18.97 6.31 13.02
CA PRO A 59 19.05 7.74 12.73
C PRO A 59 17.75 8.20 12.06
N ASP A 60 17.54 9.53 12.05
CA ASP A 60 16.37 10.12 11.42
C ASP A 60 16.37 9.85 9.91
N ILE A 61 15.32 9.18 9.42
CA ILE A 61 15.14 8.85 8.01
C ILE A 61 14.41 9.94 7.21
N SER A 62 14.03 11.04 7.83
CA SER A 62 13.22 12.10 7.19
C SER A 62 13.87 12.71 5.95
N SER A 63 15.19 12.70 5.87
CA SER A 63 15.94 13.16 4.69
C SER A 63 15.72 12.31 3.44
N LEU A 64 15.20 11.09 3.61
CA LEU A 64 14.90 10.17 2.50
C LEU A 64 13.47 10.32 1.97
N GLN A 65 12.68 11.24 2.50
CA GLN A 65 11.35 11.53 1.97
C GLN A 65 11.44 11.96 0.51
N SER A 66 10.55 11.43 -0.32
CA SER A 66 10.50 11.62 -1.78
C SER A 66 11.69 11.00 -2.52
N THR A 67 12.40 10.06 -1.90
CA THR A 67 13.57 9.41 -2.49
C THR A 67 13.20 8.09 -3.15
N PRO A 68 13.67 7.85 -4.40
CA PRO A 68 13.57 6.54 -5.02
C PRO A 68 14.49 5.53 -4.33
N ILE A 69 13.97 4.33 -4.15
CA ILE A 69 14.69 3.21 -3.55
C ILE A 69 14.52 1.95 -4.41
N THR A 70 15.33 0.94 -4.14
CA THR A 70 15.20 -0.37 -4.78
C THR A 70 14.63 -1.36 -3.77
N ILE A 71 13.61 -2.10 -4.19
CA ILE A 71 13.07 -3.22 -3.43
C ILE A 71 13.18 -4.50 -4.25
N GLU A 72 13.14 -5.64 -3.58
CA GLU A 72 13.05 -6.94 -4.23
C GLU A 72 11.63 -7.48 -4.10
N LEU A 73 11.07 -7.89 -5.24
CA LEU A 73 9.76 -8.50 -5.35
C LEU A 73 9.88 -9.75 -6.23
N TYR A 74 9.55 -10.94 -5.70
CA TYR A 74 9.70 -12.22 -6.40
C TYR A 74 11.07 -12.44 -7.04
N GLY A 75 12.14 -12.07 -6.33
CA GLY A 75 13.53 -12.25 -6.80
C GLY A 75 14.00 -11.22 -7.82
N GLY A 76 13.16 -10.27 -8.22
CA GLY A 76 13.49 -9.19 -9.13
C GLY A 76 13.55 -7.84 -8.43
N ASP A 77 14.49 -7.00 -8.84
CA ASP A 77 14.59 -5.64 -8.33
C ASP A 77 13.59 -4.74 -9.05
N ILE A 78 12.83 -3.96 -8.26
CA ILE A 78 11.92 -2.93 -8.79
C ILE A 78 12.17 -1.60 -8.08
N ASP A 79 11.80 -0.52 -8.76
CA ASP A 79 11.85 0.81 -8.18
C ASP A 79 10.62 1.06 -7.32
N ALA A 80 10.84 1.68 -6.17
CA ALA A 80 9.81 2.18 -5.27
C ALA A 80 10.19 3.57 -4.77
N THR A 81 9.31 4.23 -4.07
CA THR A 81 9.56 5.58 -3.54
C THR A 81 9.16 5.66 -2.09
N ILE A 82 10.00 6.24 -1.26
CA ILE A 82 9.61 6.68 0.08
C ILE A 82 8.81 7.98 -0.10
N ASP A 83 7.50 7.90 -0.06
CA ASP A 83 6.64 9.06 -0.29
C ASP A 83 6.69 10.04 0.86
N TYR A 84 6.60 9.54 2.08
CA TYR A 84 6.72 10.37 3.27
C TYR A 84 7.18 9.56 4.47
N VAL A 85 7.68 10.30 5.46
CA VAL A 85 8.16 9.77 6.72
C VAL A 85 7.44 10.50 7.85
N LEU A 86 6.88 9.75 8.77
CA LEU A 86 6.17 10.29 9.94
C LEU A 86 6.89 9.87 11.23
N PRO A 87 7.19 10.81 12.14
CA PRO A 87 7.65 10.44 13.47
C PRO A 87 6.50 9.82 14.29
N LEU A 88 6.78 8.71 14.95
CA LEU A 88 5.76 7.97 15.71
C LEU A 88 6.40 7.24 16.89
N PHE A 89 6.10 7.67 18.13
CA PHE A 89 6.53 7.00 19.37
C PHE A 89 8.03 6.67 19.43
N GLY A 90 8.89 7.62 19.07
CA GLY A 90 10.35 7.44 19.11
C GLY A 90 10.94 6.67 17.92
N GLN A 91 10.11 6.32 16.97
CA GLN A 91 10.47 5.69 15.71
C GLN A 91 10.01 6.57 14.55
N HIS A 92 10.32 6.16 13.33
CA HIS A 92 9.76 6.75 12.12
C HIS A 92 9.03 5.69 11.32
N MET A 93 7.89 6.05 10.77
CA MET A 93 7.16 5.24 9.81
C MET A 93 7.50 5.73 8.41
N ALA A 94 8.10 4.87 7.60
CA ALA A 94 8.33 5.14 6.19
C ALA A 94 7.18 4.58 5.36
N TRP A 95 6.54 5.45 4.58
CA TRP A 95 5.49 5.09 3.65
C TRP A 95 6.11 4.89 2.27
N ILE A 96 5.99 3.67 1.74
CA ILE A 96 6.65 3.25 0.51
C ILE A 96 5.60 2.89 -0.53
N SER A 97 5.61 3.61 -1.66
CA SER A 97 4.76 3.32 -2.82
C SER A 97 5.52 2.50 -3.85
N LEU A 98 4.88 1.42 -4.34
CA LEU A 98 5.45 0.51 -5.32
C LEU A 98 4.94 0.79 -6.73
N PHE A 99 3.61 0.80 -6.89
CA PHE A 99 2.95 0.96 -8.19
C PHE A 99 1.85 1.99 -8.10
N ASN A 100 1.72 2.78 -9.17
CA ASN A 100 0.54 3.59 -9.45
C ASN A 100 0.05 3.20 -10.84
N LEU A 101 -1.04 2.46 -10.90
CA LEU A 101 -1.53 1.83 -12.12
C LEU A 101 -3.03 2.07 -12.30
N PRO A 102 -3.54 2.05 -13.55
CA PRO A 102 -4.98 1.93 -13.76
C PRO A 102 -5.53 0.69 -13.02
N VAL A 103 -6.74 0.80 -12.48
CA VAL A 103 -7.34 -0.28 -11.69
C VAL A 103 -7.37 -1.63 -12.43
N PRO A 104 -7.72 -1.72 -13.74
CA PRO A 104 -7.63 -2.99 -14.46
C PRO A 104 -6.23 -3.60 -14.50
N ALA A 105 -5.19 -2.75 -14.63
CA ALA A 105 -3.80 -3.21 -14.61
C ALA A 105 -3.38 -3.69 -13.21
N MET A 106 -3.82 -3.02 -12.15
CA MET A 106 -3.58 -3.46 -10.78
C MET A 106 -4.23 -4.82 -10.51
N LYS A 107 -5.47 -5.01 -10.93
CA LYS A 107 -6.16 -6.31 -10.84
C LYS A 107 -5.42 -7.40 -11.59
N LYS A 108 -4.89 -7.10 -12.77
CA LYS A 108 -4.13 -8.05 -13.58
C LYS A 108 -2.84 -8.49 -12.90
N ILE A 109 -2.12 -7.57 -12.27
CA ILE A 109 -0.92 -7.89 -11.50
C ILE A 109 -1.27 -8.80 -10.32
N PHE A 110 -2.32 -8.51 -9.57
CA PHE A 110 -2.75 -9.37 -8.46
C PHE A 110 -3.20 -10.73 -8.92
N GLU A 111 -3.88 -10.82 -10.06
CA GLU A 111 -4.24 -12.12 -10.68
C GLU A 111 -3.00 -12.96 -11.01
N ILE A 112 -1.97 -12.33 -11.60
CA ILE A 112 -0.71 -13.00 -11.93
C ILE A 112 0.01 -13.44 -10.64
N MET A 113 0.11 -12.57 -9.64
CA MET A 113 0.77 -12.89 -8.37
C MET A 113 0.06 -14.05 -7.64
N ASN A 114 -1.27 -14.07 -7.63
CA ASN A 114 -2.05 -15.15 -7.03
C ASN A 114 -1.83 -16.53 -7.68
N LYS A 115 -1.43 -16.56 -8.95
CA LYS A 115 -1.07 -17.81 -9.64
C LYS A 115 0.30 -18.32 -9.26
N GLU A 116 1.21 -17.41 -8.88
CA GLU A 116 2.60 -17.72 -8.57
C GLU A 116 2.81 -18.05 -7.10
N SER A 117 2.06 -17.42 -6.18
CA SER A 117 2.27 -17.54 -4.74
C SER A 117 1.03 -17.18 -3.95
N ASP A 118 0.94 -17.68 -2.72
CA ASP A 118 -0.08 -17.30 -1.74
C ASP A 118 0.30 -16.02 -0.98
N VAL A 119 1.51 -15.54 -1.14
CA VAL A 119 2.03 -14.36 -0.46
C VAL A 119 2.76 -13.43 -1.42
N ILE A 120 2.71 -12.13 -1.12
CA ILE A 120 3.63 -11.13 -1.67
C ILE A 120 4.67 -10.82 -0.60
N GLN A 121 5.94 -10.87 -0.97
CA GLN A 121 7.06 -10.53 -0.09
C GLN A 121 7.83 -9.37 -0.67
N ILE A 122 8.12 -8.37 0.15
CA ILE A 122 8.91 -7.20 -0.21
C ILE A 122 10.14 -7.17 0.69
N ILE A 123 11.30 -6.98 0.07
CA ILE A 123 12.58 -6.82 0.74
C ILE A 123 13.14 -5.45 0.38
N LEU A 124 13.41 -4.63 1.40
CA LEU A 124 14.12 -3.37 1.22
C LEU A 124 15.59 -3.67 1.01
N LYS A 125 16.14 -3.25 -0.12
CA LYS A 125 17.53 -3.54 -0.48
C LYS A 125 18.43 -2.35 -0.19
N ASN A 126 19.69 -2.66 0.11
CA ASN A 126 20.74 -1.64 0.14
C ASN A 126 20.99 -1.12 -1.28
N SER A 127 21.06 0.19 -1.40
CA SER A 127 21.30 0.90 -2.65
C SER A 127 22.13 2.15 -2.38
N ASP A 128 22.42 2.93 -3.41
CA ASP A 128 23.13 4.20 -3.27
C ASP A 128 22.34 5.21 -2.43
N THR A 129 21.02 5.07 -2.37
CA THR A 129 20.13 5.99 -1.66
C THR A 129 19.66 5.49 -0.30
N LEU A 130 19.69 4.17 -0.05
CA LEU A 130 19.20 3.57 1.18
C LEU A 130 20.13 2.45 1.66
N GLU A 131 20.63 2.59 2.88
CA GLU A 131 21.21 1.50 3.66
C GLU A 131 20.12 0.93 4.57
N ALA A 132 19.38 -0.06 4.08
CA ALA A 132 18.17 -0.56 4.73
C ALA A 132 18.42 -1.06 6.15
N GLU A 133 19.52 -1.77 6.38
CA GLU A 133 19.87 -2.34 7.69
C GLU A 133 20.21 -1.28 8.74
N LYS A 134 20.59 -0.08 8.32
CA LYS A 134 20.86 1.04 9.21
C LYS A 134 19.60 1.57 9.88
N TYR A 135 18.46 1.46 9.21
CA TYR A 135 17.18 2.01 9.66
C TYR A 135 16.20 0.95 10.14
N PHE A 136 16.25 -0.24 9.57
CA PHE A 136 15.27 -1.30 9.80
C PHE A 136 15.91 -2.56 10.34
N ASP A 137 15.45 -3.03 11.49
CA ASP A 137 15.89 -4.33 12.06
C ASP A 137 15.43 -5.49 11.17
N ILE A 138 14.22 -5.36 10.63
CA ILE A 138 13.61 -6.36 9.76
C ILE A 138 13.22 -5.65 8.45
N PRO A 139 14.14 -5.60 7.45
CA PRO A 139 13.89 -4.89 6.19
C PRO A 139 13.05 -5.71 5.20
N THR A 140 12.24 -6.62 5.69
CA THR A 140 11.38 -7.48 4.86
C THR A 140 10.03 -7.67 5.54
N ASN A 141 8.98 -7.80 4.75
CA ASN A 141 7.68 -8.24 5.23
C ASN A 141 6.96 -9.03 4.12
N ALA A 142 5.96 -9.78 4.52
CA ALA A 142 5.14 -10.58 3.62
C ALA A 142 3.67 -10.40 3.97
N TRP A 143 2.82 -10.46 2.96
CA TRP A 143 1.37 -10.30 3.11
C TRP A 143 0.65 -11.39 2.34
N SER A 144 -0.48 -11.84 2.89
CA SER A 144 -1.31 -12.85 2.22
C SER A 144 -1.98 -12.27 0.98
N LEU A 145 -1.95 -13.02 -0.11
CA LEU A 145 -2.72 -12.74 -1.33
C LEU A 145 -4.11 -13.39 -1.32
N GLU A 146 -4.39 -14.25 -0.34
CA GLU A 146 -5.69 -14.89 -0.20
C GLU A 146 -6.77 -13.83 0.01
N GLY A 147 -7.81 -13.86 -0.82
CA GLY A 147 -8.90 -12.89 -0.79
C GLY A 147 -8.59 -11.54 -1.43
N SER A 148 -7.40 -11.33 -1.99
CA SER A 148 -6.98 -10.03 -2.55
C SER A 148 -7.83 -9.60 -3.75
N MET A 149 -8.24 -10.53 -4.62
CA MET A 149 -9.05 -10.19 -5.79
C MET A 149 -10.46 -9.74 -5.38
N GLU A 150 -11.06 -10.41 -4.40
CA GLU A 150 -12.37 -9.99 -3.86
C GLU A 150 -12.22 -8.63 -3.14
N ALA A 151 -11.15 -8.43 -2.38
CA ALA A 151 -10.89 -7.16 -1.71
C ALA A 151 -10.76 -6.00 -2.70
N LEU A 152 -10.03 -6.20 -3.81
CA LEU A 152 -9.91 -5.21 -4.88
C LEU A 152 -11.27 -4.87 -5.51
N ASP A 153 -12.09 -5.87 -5.81
CA ASP A 153 -13.41 -5.66 -6.39
C ASP A 153 -14.32 -4.88 -5.42
N ARG A 154 -14.30 -5.22 -4.16
CA ARG A 154 -15.07 -4.53 -3.12
C ARG A 154 -14.60 -3.09 -2.92
N ALA A 155 -13.30 -2.85 -2.91
CA ALA A 155 -12.74 -1.50 -2.79
C ALA A 155 -13.14 -0.64 -4.00
N GLU A 156 -13.04 -1.17 -5.22
CA GLU A 156 -13.48 -0.45 -6.42
C GLU A 156 -14.97 -0.12 -6.37
N ASN A 157 -15.82 -1.07 -5.99
CA ASN A 157 -17.25 -0.86 -5.89
C ASN A 157 -17.61 0.21 -4.84
N LEU A 158 -16.96 0.19 -3.69
CA LEU A 158 -17.13 1.22 -2.66
C LEU A 158 -16.68 2.59 -3.19
N CYS A 159 -15.52 2.65 -3.80
CA CYS A 159 -14.98 3.87 -4.38
C CYS A 159 -15.93 4.48 -5.42
N LEU A 160 -16.46 3.66 -6.31
CA LEU A 160 -17.40 4.11 -7.36
C LEU A 160 -18.73 4.61 -6.77
N ARG A 161 -19.21 3.99 -5.70
CA ARG A 161 -20.42 4.47 -5.00
C ARG A 161 -20.19 5.85 -4.37
N ILE A 162 -19.05 6.05 -3.70
CA ILE A 162 -18.68 7.33 -3.10
C ILE A 162 -18.55 8.41 -4.19
N ALA A 163 -17.89 8.08 -5.29
CA ALA A 163 -17.74 9.00 -6.43
C ALA A 163 -19.09 9.38 -7.07
N ALA A 164 -20.05 8.47 -7.11
CA ALA A 164 -21.40 8.74 -7.60
C ALA A 164 -22.18 9.67 -6.65
N ASP A 165 -22.09 9.46 -5.34
CA ASP A 165 -22.74 10.28 -4.32
C ASP A 165 -22.19 11.72 -4.34
N GLU A 166 -20.90 11.92 -4.53
CA GLU A 166 -20.28 13.23 -4.68
C GLU A 166 -20.84 13.99 -5.90
N ASN A 167 -21.07 13.30 -7.01
CA ASN A 167 -21.66 13.90 -8.21
C ASN A 167 -23.12 14.33 -8.04
N GLU A 168 -23.88 13.66 -7.18
CA GLU A 168 -25.27 14.01 -6.86
C GLU A 168 -25.35 15.24 -5.95
N LEU A 169 -24.32 15.47 -5.13
CA LEU A 169 -24.23 16.59 -4.20
C LEU A 169 -23.74 17.90 -4.85
N THR A 170 -23.14 17.83 -6.03
CA THR A 170 -22.71 19.01 -6.80
C THR A 170 -23.80 19.36 -7.81
N PRO A 171 -24.61 20.42 -7.60
CA PRO A 171 -25.57 20.83 -8.61
C PRO A 171 -24.83 21.28 -9.86
N THR A 172 -25.11 20.61 -10.96
CA THR A 172 -24.72 21.10 -12.29
C THR A 172 -25.44 22.43 -12.55
N ALA A 173 -24.69 23.47 -12.57
CA ALA A 173 -25.20 24.76 -13.00
C ALA A 173 -25.56 24.73 -14.48
#